data_26a4d17d5ecea56d53c12132c57b6d55
#
_entry.id   26a4d17d5ecea56d53c12132c57b6d55
#
_cell.length_a   1.000
_cell.length_b   1.000
_cell.length_c   1.000
_cell.angle_alpha   90.00
_cell.angle_beta   90.00
_cell.angle_gamma   90.00
#
_symmetry.space_group_name_H-M   'P 1'
#
loop_
_entity.id
_entity.type
_entity.pdbx_description
1 polymer ?
#
loop_
_entity_poly.entity_id
_entity_poly.type
_entity_poly.pdbx_seq_one_letter_code
_entity_poly.pdbx_strand_id
1 'polypeptide(L)'
;MSGWNLSELARVASLLGAILLLHAGGAVAAETGKAQEGFGAKVHVMQSLTEADNERTVDLRVGESVRLTLPENATTGYRWAIDRLDRDVVEEAGSEPHPSRGAIGSGGNVTFDFTAKKAGSGEVALKYWRHFEGDGSIVRRFSFRLNVQP
;
A
#
# COMPACT_ATOMS: atom_id res chain seq x y z
N MET A 1 -7.69 8.11 -59.35
CA MET A 1 -7.64 6.67 -59.20
C MET A 1 -7.96 6.37 -57.76
N SER A 2 -9.20 6.18 -57.50
CA SER A 2 -9.92 5.01 -56.98
C SER A 2 -9.48 4.73 -55.53
N GLY A 3 -10.13 5.13 -54.44
CA GLY A 3 -11.53 5.12 -54.09
C GLY A 3 -11.97 3.71 -53.70
N TRP A 4 -11.92 3.36 -52.41
CA TRP A 4 -12.78 2.32 -51.87
C TRP A 4 -13.12 2.67 -50.42
N ASN A 5 -14.34 3.10 -50.33
CA ASN A 5 -15.12 3.35 -49.15
C ASN A 5 -15.86 2.04 -48.82
N LEU A 6 -15.71 1.51 -47.66
CA LEU A 6 -16.49 0.36 -47.22
C LEU A 6 -17.19 0.64 -45.90
N SER A 7 -18.17 1.52 -46.02
CA SER A 7 -19.39 1.43 -45.23
C SER A 7 -20.35 0.56 -46.04
N GLU A 8 -20.73 -0.54 -45.45
CA GLU A 8 -21.95 -1.33 -45.59
C GLU A 8 -21.68 -2.82 -45.38
N LEU A 9 -22.20 -3.32 -44.33
CA LEU A 9 -23.05 -4.51 -44.38
C LEU A 9 -23.69 -4.71 -43.00
N ALA A 10 -24.83 -4.04 -42.94
CA ALA A 10 -25.82 -4.28 -41.92
C ALA A 10 -26.65 -5.51 -42.31
N ARG A 11 -27.21 -6.15 -41.32
CA ARG A 11 -28.47 -6.90 -41.33
C ARG A 11 -28.46 -8.28 -41.98
N VAL A 12 -28.55 -9.31 -41.12
CA VAL A 12 -29.53 -10.38 -41.31
C VAL A 12 -30.14 -10.73 -39.96
N ALA A 13 -31.41 -10.45 -39.86
CA ALA A 13 -32.33 -10.99 -38.88
C ALA A 13 -32.92 -12.26 -39.45
N SER A 14 -33.17 -13.27 -38.58
CA SER A 14 -34.17 -14.34 -38.73
C SER A 14 -34.23 -15.10 -37.44
N LEU A 15 -35.23 -14.96 -36.63
CA LEU A 15 -36.57 -15.50 -36.61
C LEU A 15 -36.67 -17.03 -36.47
N LEU A 16 -37.38 -17.38 -35.38
CA LEU A 16 -38.23 -18.53 -35.14
C LEU A 16 -37.65 -19.77 -34.43
N GLY A 17 -38.25 -20.03 -33.28
CA GLY A 17 -38.22 -21.34 -32.61
C GLY A 17 -38.88 -21.31 -31.24
N ALA A 18 -40.17 -21.03 -31.20
CA ALA A 18 -41.00 -21.28 -30.00
C ALA A 18 -41.17 -22.77 -29.81
N ILE A 19 -40.75 -23.28 -28.67
CA ILE A 19 -41.24 -24.56 -28.14
C ILE A 19 -41.75 -24.34 -26.72
N LEU A 20 -43.07 -24.34 -26.64
CA LEU A 20 -43.86 -24.37 -25.43
C LEU A 20 -43.79 -25.81 -24.87
N LEU A 21 -43.22 -26.00 -23.69
CA LEU A 21 -43.47 -27.22 -22.92
C LEU A 21 -43.90 -26.84 -21.50
N LEU A 22 -45.20 -26.97 -21.34
CA LEU A 22 -45.90 -26.93 -20.07
C LEU A 22 -45.50 -28.14 -19.23
N HIS A 23 -44.86 -27.96 -18.07
CA HIS A 23 -44.88 -28.93 -17.00
C HIS A 23 -45.20 -28.25 -15.68
N ALA A 24 -46.30 -28.70 -15.15
CA ALA A 24 -46.86 -28.29 -13.88
C ALA A 24 -46.02 -28.83 -12.71
N GLY A 25 -46.02 -28.09 -11.63
CA GLY A 25 -45.93 -28.61 -10.29
C GLY A 25 -44.54 -28.62 -9.66
N GLY A 26 -44.34 -27.72 -8.71
CA GLY A 26 -43.23 -27.77 -7.78
C GLY A 26 -43.08 -26.42 -7.08
N ALA A 27 -43.88 -26.18 -6.06
CA ALA A 27 -43.62 -25.08 -5.12
C ALA A 27 -42.32 -25.42 -4.40
N VAL A 28 -41.26 -24.76 -4.78
CA VAL A 28 -40.04 -24.69 -3.99
C VAL A 28 -40.09 -23.40 -3.21
N ALA A 29 -40.19 -23.57 -1.91
CA ALA A 29 -40.11 -22.49 -0.94
C ALA A 29 -38.92 -21.57 -1.26
N ALA A 30 -39.18 -20.27 -1.33
CA ALA A 30 -38.17 -19.25 -1.33
C ALA A 30 -37.41 -19.37 0.00
N GLU A 31 -36.28 -20.04 -0.01
CA GLU A 31 -35.29 -19.85 1.03
C GLU A 31 -34.77 -18.43 0.86
N THR A 32 -35.22 -17.56 1.74
CA THR A 32 -34.63 -16.27 2.01
C THR A 32 -33.19 -16.55 2.44
N GLY A 33 -32.28 -16.56 1.47
CA GLY A 33 -30.86 -16.56 1.74
C GLY A 33 -30.58 -15.36 2.58
N LYS A 34 -30.35 -15.58 3.87
CA LYS A 34 -29.70 -14.61 4.74
C LYS A 34 -28.50 -14.08 3.98
N ALA A 35 -28.54 -12.79 3.67
CA ALA A 35 -27.35 -12.07 3.29
C ALA A 35 -26.30 -12.36 4.35
N GLN A 36 -25.28 -13.13 3.99
CA GLN A 36 -24.07 -13.18 4.78
C GLN A 36 -23.56 -11.74 4.78
N GLU A 37 -23.73 -11.09 5.92
CA GLU A 37 -22.96 -9.91 6.24
C GLU A 37 -21.50 -10.36 6.13
N GLY A 38 -20.90 -10.01 5.00
CA GLY A 38 -19.49 -10.22 4.78
C GLY A 38 -18.78 -9.53 5.94
N PHE A 39 -18.05 -10.31 6.72
CA PHE A 39 -17.00 -9.79 7.57
C PHE A 39 -16.18 -8.88 6.67
N GLY A 40 -16.40 -7.56 6.80
CA GLY A 40 -15.56 -6.56 6.18
C GLY A 40 -14.18 -6.72 6.79
N ALA A 41 -13.36 -7.59 6.20
CA ALA A 41 -11.94 -7.57 6.45
C ALA A 41 -11.51 -6.14 6.16
N LYS A 42 -11.12 -5.40 7.21
CA LYS A 42 -10.49 -4.09 7.03
C LYS A 42 -9.30 -4.33 6.13
N VAL A 43 -9.42 -3.90 4.90
CA VAL A 43 -8.28 -3.90 3.98
C VAL A 43 -7.31 -2.91 4.59
N HIS A 44 -6.27 -3.41 5.26
CA HIS A 44 -5.16 -2.60 5.72
C HIS A 44 -4.42 -2.13 4.47
N VAL A 45 -4.70 -0.92 4.06
CA VAL A 45 -3.95 -0.28 2.98
C VAL A 45 -2.57 0.07 3.56
N MET A 46 -1.54 -0.53 2.99
CA MET A 46 -0.15 -0.22 3.32
C MET A 46 0.45 0.57 2.16
N GLN A 47 0.80 1.81 2.41
CA GLN A 47 1.56 2.61 1.44
C GLN A 47 3.05 2.33 1.59
N SER A 48 3.77 2.33 0.47
CA SER A 48 5.21 2.09 0.46
C SER A 48 5.96 3.36 0.08
N LEU A 49 6.96 3.70 0.87
CA LEU A 49 7.89 4.80 0.64
C LEU A 49 9.31 4.27 0.46
N THR A 50 10.07 4.99 -0.32
CA THR A 50 11.49 4.75 -0.57
C THR A 50 12.29 6.03 -0.34
N GLU A 51 13.59 5.98 -0.49
CA GLU A 51 14.46 7.16 -0.40
C GLU A 51 14.04 8.32 -1.32
N ALA A 52 13.42 8.02 -2.46
CA ALA A 52 12.93 9.03 -3.41
C ALA A 52 11.74 9.84 -2.88
N ASP A 53 11.07 9.36 -1.84
CA ASP A 53 9.89 10.00 -1.24
C ASP A 53 10.25 10.93 -0.07
N ASN A 54 11.51 11.37 0.03
CA ASN A 54 11.92 12.31 1.06
C ASN A 54 11.11 13.61 1.00
N GLU A 55 10.69 14.09 2.18
CA GLU A 55 9.86 15.30 2.36
C GLU A 55 8.42 15.18 1.81
N ARG A 56 7.99 13.99 1.41
CA ARG A 56 6.63 13.74 0.91
C ARG A 56 5.59 13.85 2.02
N THR A 57 4.38 14.26 1.64
CA THR A 57 3.19 14.13 2.47
C THR A 57 2.41 12.89 2.06
N VAL A 58 2.00 12.10 3.03
CA VAL A 58 1.26 10.85 2.86
C VAL A 58 -0.09 10.99 3.54
N ASP A 59 -1.16 10.75 2.79
CA ASP A 59 -2.51 10.73 3.33
C ASP A 59 -2.87 9.31 3.78
N LEU A 60 -3.29 9.16 5.03
CA LEU A 60 -3.71 7.91 5.64
C LEU A 60 -5.03 8.09 6.37
N ARG A 61 -5.69 6.98 6.66
CA ARG A 61 -6.78 6.91 7.64
C ARG A 61 -6.26 6.26 8.91
N VAL A 62 -6.97 6.52 10.00
CA VAL A 62 -6.68 5.85 11.28
C VAL A 62 -6.72 4.33 11.10
N GLY A 63 -5.63 3.66 11.50
CA GLY A 63 -5.43 2.22 11.36
C GLY A 63 -4.73 1.80 10.07
N GLU A 64 -4.50 2.70 9.10
CA GLU A 64 -3.68 2.40 7.92
C GLU A 64 -2.20 2.53 8.26
N SER A 65 -1.37 1.88 7.45
CA SER A 65 0.08 1.80 7.69
C SER A 65 0.88 2.27 6.49
N VAL A 66 2.08 2.76 6.77
CA VAL A 66 3.08 3.10 5.77
C VAL A 66 4.36 2.31 6.06
N ARG A 67 4.93 1.72 5.02
CA ARG A 67 6.23 1.04 5.04
C ARG A 67 7.26 1.88 4.36
N LEU A 68 8.31 2.24 5.06
CA LEU A 68 9.46 2.96 4.55
C LEU A 68 10.63 1.99 4.36
N THR A 69 11.19 1.94 3.15
CA THR A 69 12.38 1.13 2.85
C THR A 69 13.53 2.06 2.49
N LEU A 70 14.62 2.00 3.24
CA LEU A 70 15.81 2.81 3.04
C LEU A 70 17.05 1.93 2.82
N PRO A 71 17.97 2.33 1.91
CA PRO A 71 19.24 1.63 1.75
C PRO A 71 20.11 1.81 3.00
N GLU A 72 20.67 0.71 3.49
CA GLU A 72 21.55 0.69 4.66
C GLU A 72 22.76 -0.18 4.41
N ASN A 73 23.94 0.28 4.79
CA ASN A 73 25.14 -0.55 4.81
C ASN A 73 25.66 -0.69 6.25
N ALA A 74 25.15 -1.71 6.90
CA ALA A 74 25.47 -2.02 8.29
C ALA A 74 26.95 -2.30 8.56
N THR A 75 27.70 -2.74 7.55
CA THR A 75 29.13 -3.06 7.69
C THR A 75 30.00 -1.82 7.91
N THR A 76 29.49 -0.64 7.56
CA THR A 76 30.15 0.64 7.78
C THR A 76 29.92 1.22 9.17
N GLY A 77 29.10 0.59 9.99
CA GLY A 77 28.65 1.09 11.29
C GLY A 77 27.53 2.14 11.22
N TYR A 78 27.16 2.58 10.01
CA TYR A 78 26.03 3.48 9.83
C TYR A 78 24.70 2.72 9.88
N ARG A 79 23.73 3.32 10.58
CA ARG A 79 22.36 2.80 10.73
C ARG A 79 21.35 3.91 10.62
N TRP A 80 20.18 3.59 10.10
CA TRP A 80 19.02 4.44 10.21
C TRP A 80 18.41 4.35 11.61
N ALA A 81 18.03 5.47 12.17
CA ALA A 81 17.30 5.56 13.44
C ALA A 81 16.26 6.66 13.36
N ILE A 82 15.17 6.48 14.08
CA ILE A 82 14.14 7.51 14.23
C ILE A 82 14.72 8.66 15.04
N ASP A 83 14.69 9.86 14.50
CA ASP A 83 15.13 11.10 15.12
C ASP A 83 13.95 11.86 15.73
N ARG A 84 12.82 11.88 15.01
CA ARG A 84 11.56 12.48 15.46
C ARG A 84 10.39 11.59 15.05
N LEU A 85 9.42 11.46 15.96
CA LEU A 85 8.17 10.75 15.72
C LEU A 85 7.05 11.42 16.52
N ASP A 86 6.01 11.91 15.82
CA ASP A 86 4.83 12.48 16.46
C ASP A 86 3.93 11.34 16.98
N ARG A 87 4.26 10.84 18.17
CA ARG A 87 3.66 9.66 18.80
C ARG A 87 2.16 9.78 19.11
N ASP A 88 1.62 10.98 19.10
CA ASP A 88 0.18 11.20 19.27
C ASP A 88 -0.62 10.79 18.02
N VAL A 89 -0.02 10.94 16.85
CA VAL A 89 -0.67 10.69 15.54
C VAL A 89 -0.24 9.36 14.93
N VAL A 90 1.02 8.96 15.12
CA VAL A 90 1.63 7.79 14.50
C VAL A 90 2.46 6.98 15.50
N GLU A 91 2.51 5.68 15.31
CA GLU A 91 3.40 4.79 16.07
C GLU A 91 4.30 3.99 15.13
N GLU A 92 5.49 3.66 15.60
CA GLU A 92 6.36 2.67 14.98
C GLU A 92 5.80 1.28 15.30
N ALA A 93 5.42 0.55 14.26
CA ALA A 93 4.95 -0.83 14.39
C ALA A 93 6.10 -1.85 14.37
N GLY A 94 7.23 -1.46 13.80
CA GLY A 94 8.44 -2.28 13.77
C GLY A 94 9.50 -1.76 12.83
N SER A 95 10.69 -2.33 12.96
CA SER A 95 11.78 -2.12 12.00
C SER A 95 12.53 -3.42 11.75
N GLU A 96 12.89 -3.68 10.50
CA GLU A 96 13.55 -4.91 10.11
C GLU A 96 14.71 -4.63 9.12
N PRO A 97 15.94 -5.04 9.45
CA PRO A 97 17.06 -4.98 8.53
C PRO A 97 17.02 -6.13 7.52
N HIS A 98 17.24 -5.81 6.24
CA HIS A 98 17.34 -6.78 5.15
C HIS A 98 18.74 -6.72 4.52
N PRO A 99 19.70 -7.46 5.06
CA PRO A 99 21.03 -7.50 4.49
C PRO A 99 21.00 -8.12 3.08
N SER A 100 21.75 -7.54 2.16
CA SER A 100 21.87 -8.16 0.85
C SER A 100 22.62 -9.48 0.93
N ARG A 101 22.22 -10.46 0.12
CA ARG A 101 22.87 -11.79 0.04
C ARG A 101 24.16 -11.78 -0.80
N GLY A 102 24.72 -10.61 -1.07
CA GLY A 102 25.94 -10.46 -1.86
C GLY A 102 27.23 -10.62 -1.06
N ALA A 103 28.34 -10.15 -1.65
CA ALA A 103 29.65 -10.13 -1.01
C ALA A 103 29.64 -9.28 0.28
N ILE A 104 30.59 -9.55 1.16
CA ILE A 104 30.80 -8.76 2.38
C ILE A 104 30.92 -7.28 1.99
N GLY A 105 30.09 -6.42 2.63
CA GLY A 105 30.05 -4.99 2.32
C GLY A 105 29.05 -4.55 1.25
N SER A 106 28.27 -5.47 0.67
CA SER A 106 27.31 -5.15 -0.42
C SER A 106 26.11 -4.32 0.03
N GLY A 107 26.02 -3.98 1.32
CA GLY A 107 24.89 -3.20 1.85
C GLY A 107 23.63 -4.03 2.00
N GLY A 108 22.48 -3.36 2.03
CA GLY A 108 21.16 -3.94 2.20
C GLY A 108 20.13 -2.82 2.30
N ASN A 109 19.00 -3.14 2.87
CA ASN A 109 17.95 -2.19 3.18
C ASN A 109 17.50 -2.37 4.63
N VAL A 110 16.85 -1.36 5.17
CA VAL A 110 16.07 -1.45 6.39
C VAL A 110 14.65 -1.02 6.09
N THR A 111 13.68 -1.71 6.64
CA THR A 111 12.27 -1.31 6.60
C THR A 111 11.83 -0.80 7.95
N PHE A 112 11.00 0.24 7.94
CA PHE A 112 10.28 0.76 9.09
C PHE A 112 8.80 0.74 8.77
N ASP A 113 8.01 0.20 9.67
CA ASP A 113 6.55 0.19 9.56
C ASP A 113 5.96 1.17 10.57
N PHE A 114 5.11 2.05 10.09
CA PHE A 114 4.40 3.05 10.89
C PHE A 114 2.91 2.89 10.72
N THR A 115 2.16 3.00 11.81
CA THR A 115 0.69 2.91 11.81
C THR A 115 0.07 4.21 12.31
N ALA A 116 -0.90 4.71 11.56
CA ALA A 116 -1.67 5.89 11.93
C ALA A 116 -2.60 5.57 13.11
N LYS A 117 -2.44 6.27 14.23
CA LYS A 117 -3.19 6.04 15.48
C LYS A 117 -4.39 6.94 15.63
N LYS A 118 -4.23 8.21 15.26
CA LYS A 118 -5.21 9.27 15.50
C LYS A 118 -5.22 10.25 14.34
N ALA A 119 -6.41 10.79 14.04
CA ALA A 119 -6.56 11.84 13.06
C ALA A 119 -5.76 13.10 13.45
N GLY A 120 -5.11 13.69 12.46
CA GLY A 120 -4.25 14.85 12.63
C GLY A 120 -3.06 14.83 11.68
N SER A 121 -2.19 15.83 11.80
CA SER A 121 -0.94 15.88 11.05
C SER A 121 0.22 15.47 11.96
N GLY A 122 1.12 14.64 11.45
CA GLY A 122 2.31 14.19 12.15
C GLY A 122 3.54 14.20 11.24
N GLU A 123 4.71 14.24 11.85
CA GLU A 123 5.98 14.15 11.15
C GLU A 123 6.79 12.96 11.66
N VAL A 124 7.43 12.27 10.71
CA VAL A 124 8.42 11.23 10.99
C VAL A 124 9.74 11.67 10.36
N ALA A 125 10.78 11.72 11.15
CA ALA A 125 12.14 12.02 10.68
C ALA A 125 13.12 10.96 11.16
N LEU A 126 14.00 10.55 10.25
CA LEU A 126 15.04 9.57 10.49
C LEU A 126 16.40 10.18 10.19
N LYS A 127 17.42 9.69 10.89
CA LYS A 127 18.82 10.01 10.69
C LYS A 127 19.63 8.77 10.36
N TYR A 128 20.60 8.91 9.46
CA TYR A 128 21.59 7.89 9.13
C TYR A 128 22.91 8.27 9.76
N TRP A 129 23.34 7.53 10.77
CA TRP A 129 24.41 7.91 11.66
C TRP A 129 25.14 6.71 12.26
N ARG A 130 26.26 7.00 12.91
CA ARG A 130 26.97 6.04 13.75
C ARG A 130 26.66 6.30 15.20
N HIS A 131 25.92 5.41 15.84
CA HIS A 131 25.49 5.56 17.23
C HIS A 131 26.63 5.87 18.19
N PHE A 132 27.76 5.20 18.04
CA PHE A 132 28.94 5.34 18.92
C PHE A 132 29.73 6.63 18.71
N GLU A 133 29.53 7.35 17.58
CA GLU A 133 30.16 8.64 17.28
C GLU A 133 29.25 9.84 17.60
N GLY A 134 27.99 9.58 17.94
CA GLY A 134 27.00 10.61 18.25
C GLY A 134 26.49 11.40 17.03
N ASP A 135 25.75 12.48 17.30
CA ASP A 135 25.03 13.25 16.27
C ASP A 135 25.95 13.92 15.24
N GLY A 136 27.22 14.15 15.58
CA GLY A 136 28.23 14.66 14.64
C GLY A 136 28.49 13.74 13.44
N SER A 137 28.11 12.45 13.55
CA SER A 137 28.26 11.47 12.50
C SER A 137 27.08 11.37 11.53
N ILE A 138 26.03 12.20 11.71
CA ILE A 138 24.85 12.16 10.82
C ILE A 138 25.25 12.60 9.41
N VAL A 139 25.10 11.68 8.45
CA VAL A 139 25.46 11.94 7.04
C VAL A 139 24.25 12.04 6.12
N ARG A 140 23.07 11.54 6.56
CA ARG A 140 21.83 11.62 5.80
C ARG A 140 20.63 11.79 6.72
N ARG A 141 19.60 12.42 6.21
CA ARG A 141 18.30 12.55 6.87
C ARG A 141 17.20 12.18 5.89
N PHE A 142 16.13 11.64 6.42
CA PHE A 142 14.90 11.35 5.69
C PHE A 142 13.73 11.81 6.55
N SER A 143 12.75 12.45 5.93
CA SER A 143 11.53 12.84 6.64
C SER A 143 10.32 12.71 5.73
N PHE A 144 9.16 12.50 6.31
CA PHE A 144 7.88 12.60 5.63
C PHE A 144 6.81 13.07 6.61
N ARG A 145 5.74 13.64 6.06
CA ARG A 145 4.59 14.08 6.84
C ARG A 145 3.43 13.14 6.63
N LEU A 146 2.63 12.99 7.66
CA LEU A 146 1.40 12.23 7.64
C LEU A 146 0.23 13.19 7.81
N ASN A 147 -0.79 13.03 6.98
CA ASN A 147 -2.08 13.65 7.12
C ASN A 147 -3.11 12.55 7.35
N VAL A 148 -3.49 12.35 8.62
CA VAL A 148 -4.33 11.24 9.03
C VAL A 148 -5.77 11.70 9.15
N GLN A 149 -6.64 11.07 8.39
CA GLN A 149 -8.09 11.27 8.41
C GLN A 149 -8.76 10.24 9.33
N PRO A 150 -9.93 10.58 9.89
CA PRO A 150 -10.73 9.65 10.69
C PRO A 150 -11.12 8.37 9.98
#